data_46b8c2693aced1e12ce1e82b04431a51
#
_entry.id   46b8c2693aced1e12ce1e82b04431a51
#
_cell.length_a   1.000
_cell.length_b   1.000
_cell.length_c   1.000
_cell.angle_alpha   90.00
_cell.angle_beta   90.00
_cell.angle_gamma   90.00
#
_symmetry.space_group_name_H-M   'P 1'
#
loop_
_entity.id
_entity.type
_entity.pdbx_description
1 polymer ?
#
loop_
_entity_poly.entity_id
_entity_poly.type
_entity_poly.pdbx_seq_one_letter_code
_entity_poly.pdbx_strand_id
1 'polypeptide(L)'
;ALGIFILLLSIMVIGRVGQTTYIALFFSFILGDFSSVVIVFICFYAFKDLIINIKVDLHHVYVLGFVFLYLGLSMVCHLGLYDPLGMTNKSILQDTLSLYVRYFKVYEYTYSCGGGITAALISQIVAFFAGELGIVLVSLAFVIIGISYIIDFKMFKMLERKKIIVFLSNIYNNTKKYFTNINYPKKDNNISISLLTDTDESITFNLQEEINKERYEELKEYVKTKHLYCVLEGFNTSYTSTRFTVKLANKSDEIISELSGFFEKRCFFIKHNLNLSIEVSNQFKKLLSLKTLLAPTILEDEIPIAIDINGNCIFSDISKGKIISVTGDYTSGVKTFIRALLSTLLIKGYDPSSIYLYDLNLEFQNLKGKRINYIKNNFEIEKALDDIFNEFEKRTQSFKFLECDNIVDANKRIKELNANMELIKPLFHIIYVNMQFFNQTLLMKLSYAIKLTSKVGINIILVFRNKNDFLKIDVVNSEIISFYTADVTSSVKIFGSDIACRLQKKGDVLVLNGNTISHGQTPYISIDDFERIINQL
;
A
#
# COMPACT_ATOMS: atom_id res chain seq x y z
N ALA A 1 -23.65 51.51 24.89
CA ALA A 1 -22.23 51.65 24.51
C ALA A 1 -21.44 50.34 24.71
N LEU A 2 -21.49 49.70 25.87
CA LEU A 2 -20.71 48.48 26.17
C LEU A 2 -21.10 47.30 25.26
N GLY A 3 -22.41 47.07 25.03
CA GLY A 3 -22.91 46.00 24.15
C GLY A 3 -22.50 46.15 22.70
N ILE A 4 -22.51 47.38 22.17
CA ILE A 4 -22.06 47.69 20.80
C ILE A 4 -20.55 47.46 20.69
N PHE A 5 -19.78 47.85 21.72
CA PHE A 5 -18.34 47.60 21.75
C PHE A 5 -18.01 46.09 21.77
N ILE A 6 -18.69 45.28 22.58
CA ILE A 6 -18.54 43.84 22.64
C ILE A 6 -18.89 43.20 21.30
N LEU A 7 -19.96 43.64 20.66
CA LEU A 7 -20.41 43.15 19.34
C LEU A 7 -19.39 43.46 18.23
N LEU A 8 -18.86 44.70 18.20
CA LEU A 8 -17.83 45.10 17.25
C LEU A 8 -16.54 44.32 17.46
N LEU A 9 -16.09 44.18 18.71
CA LEU A 9 -14.91 43.40 19.06
C LEU A 9 -15.05 41.94 18.64
N SER A 10 -16.22 41.35 18.82
CA SER A 10 -16.48 39.97 18.46
C SER A 10 -16.51 39.75 16.95
N ILE A 11 -17.07 40.69 16.18
CA ILE A 11 -17.02 40.68 14.69
C ILE A 11 -15.55 40.77 14.25
N MET A 12 -14.74 41.62 14.85
CA MET A 12 -13.31 41.74 14.52
C MET A 12 -12.53 40.46 14.90
N VAL A 13 -12.86 39.79 15.99
CA VAL A 13 -12.26 38.53 16.43
C VAL A 13 -12.64 37.40 15.45
N ILE A 14 -13.89 37.31 15.03
CA ILE A 14 -14.35 36.34 14.03
C ILE A 14 -13.71 36.62 12.67
N GLY A 15 -13.63 37.88 12.26
CA GLY A 15 -13.00 38.31 11.01
C GLY A 15 -11.47 38.29 11.03
N ARG A 16 -10.85 38.05 12.20
CA ARG A 16 -9.38 38.00 12.39
C ARG A 16 -8.68 39.26 11.88
N VAL A 17 -9.22 40.41 12.20
CA VAL A 17 -8.71 41.72 11.74
C VAL A 17 -7.58 42.22 12.65
N GLY A 18 -6.39 42.37 12.11
CA GLY A 18 -5.23 42.92 12.81
C GLY A 18 -4.86 42.12 14.07
N GLN A 19 -4.62 42.83 15.19
CA GLN A 19 -4.20 42.20 16.48
C GLN A 19 -5.31 41.34 17.11
N THR A 20 -6.55 41.43 16.67
CA THR A 20 -7.64 40.56 17.15
C THR A 20 -7.45 39.10 16.73
N THR A 21 -6.56 38.83 15.78
CA THR A 21 -6.14 37.46 15.41
C THR A 21 -5.58 36.70 16.61
N TYR A 22 -4.86 37.35 17.53
CA TYR A 22 -4.36 36.68 18.74
C TYR A 22 -5.48 36.31 19.70
N ILE A 23 -6.50 37.12 19.79
CA ILE A 23 -7.68 36.85 20.60
C ILE A 23 -8.45 35.67 19.99
N ALA A 24 -8.59 35.66 18.67
CA ALA A 24 -9.20 34.55 17.95
C ALA A 24 -8.43 33.24 18.11
N LEU A 25 -7.10 33.29 18.04
CA LEU A 25 -6.22 32.13 18.31
C LEU A 25 -6.35 31.64 19.75
N PHE A 26 -6.44 32.55 20.72
CA PHE A 26 -6.64 32.16 22.12
C PHE A 26 -7.98 31.45 22.36
N PHE A 27 -9.07 31.96 21.75
CA PHE A 27 -10.36 31.28 21.79
C PHE A 27 -10.34 29.95 21.05
N SER A 28 -9.68 29.88 19.90
CA SER A 28 -9.51 28.60 19.18
C SER A 28 -8.65 27.60 19.96
N PHE A 29 -7.66 28.08 20.74
CA PHE A 29 -6.88 27.22 21.63
C PHE A 29 -7.76 26.55 22.69
N ILE A 30 -8.70 27.31 23.28
CA ILE A 30 -9.57 26.79 24.36
C ILE A 30 -10.71 25.95 23.73
N LEU A 31 -11.40 26.50 22.73
CA LEU A 31 -12.69 26.01 22.23
C LEU A 31 -12.60 25.27 20.88
N GLY A 32 -11.42 25.22 20.27
CA GLY A 32 -11.21 24.58 18.98
C GLY A 32 -11.92 25.29 17.82
N ASP A 33 -12.27 24.53 16.81
CA ASP A 33 -12.90 25.02 15.57
C ASP A 33 -14.30 25.60 15.81
N PHE A 34 -14.94 25.25 16.92
CA PHE A 34 -16.24 25.82 17.32
C PHE A 34 -16.13 27.18 18.03
N SER A 35 -14.94 27.75 18.18
CA SER A 35 -14.72 29.04 18.86
C SER A 35 -15.56 30.16 18.28
N SER A 36 -15.67 30.24 16.96
CA SER A 36 -16.50 31.26 16.28
C SER A 36 -17.99 31.12 16.61
N VAL A 37 -18.52 29.91 16.68
CA VAL A 37 -19.93 29.64 17.02
C VAL A 37 -20.21 30.05 18.47
N VAL A 38 -19.32 29.71 19.40
CA VAL A 38 -19.44 30.09 20.81
C VAL A 38 -19.35 31.59 20.98
N ILE A 39 -18.45 32.26 20.26
CA ILE A 39 -18.32 33.72 20.28
C ILE A 39 -19.62 34.39 19.76
N VAL A 40 -20.20 33.90 18.65
CA VAL A 40 -21.48 34.39 18.12
C VAL A 40 -22.58 34.23 19.18
N PHE A 41 -22.62 33.09 19.88
CA PHE A 41 -23.61 32.85 20.92
C PHE A 41 -23.46 33.79 22.13
N ILE A 42 -22.23 34.03 22.57
CA ILE A 42 -21.91 35.01 23.64
C ILE A 42 -22.33 36.42 23.21
N CYS A 43 -22.05 36.80 21.94
CA CYS A 43 -22.44 38.09 21.39
C CYS A 43 -23.96 38.26 21.34
N PHE A 44 -24.65 37.25 20.89
CA PHE A 44 -26.13 37.27 20.83
C PHE A 44 -26.73 37.42 22.24
N TYR A 45 -26.16 36.72 23.22
CA TYR A 45 -26.60 36.84 24.60
C TYR A 45 -26.33 38.23 25.18
N ALA A 46 -25.13 38.80 24.98
CA ALA A 46 -24.77 40.14 25.42
C ALA A 46 -25.60 41.21 24.71
N PHE A 47 -25.88 41.06 23.42
CA PHE A 47 -26.72 41.97 22.63
C PHE A 47 -28.15 41.98 23.16
N LYS A 48 -28.72 40.83 23.44
CA LYS A 48 -30.08 40.68 23.94
C LYS A 48 -30.24 41.37 25.32
N ASP A 49 -29.34 41.14 26.29
CA ASP A 49 -29.45 41.68 27.64
C ASP A 49 -29.12 43.19 27.71
N LEU A 50 -28.13 43.65 26.92
CA LEU A 50 -27.60 45.01 27.00
C LEU A 50 -28.33 46.00 26.08
N ILE A 51 -28.93 45.58 24.99
CA ILE A 51 -29.53 46.48 23.99
C ILE A 51 -31.06 46.37 23.95
N ILE A 52 -31.60 45.14 23.98
CA ILE A 52 -33.03 44.92 23.77
C ILE A 52 -33.82 44.82 25.11
N ASN A 53 -33.12 44.62 26.22
CA ASN A 53 -33.71 44.49 27.54
C ASN A 53 -34.81 43.38 27.64
N ILE A 54 -34.70 42.38 26.82
CA ILE A 54 -35.62 41.24 26.82
C ILE A 54 -35.13 40.24 27.85
N LYS A 55 -35.81 40.13 28.97
CA LYS A 55 -35.59 39.09 29.98
C LYS A 55 -36.08 37.77 29.38
N VAL A 56 -35.21 37.05 28.72
CA VAL A 56 -35.41 35.63 28.45
C VAL A 56 -34.78 34.86 29.59
N ASP A 57 -35.57 34.30 30.48
CA ASP A 57 -35.12 33.33 31.46
C ASP A 57 -34.61 32.09 30.70
N LEU A 58 -33.32 32.10 30.34
CA LEU A 58 -32.64 30.89 29.92
C LEU A 58 -32.56 29.97 31.14
N HIS A 59 -33.48 29.04 31.23
CA HIS A 59 -33.43 28.01 32.26
C HIS A 59 -32.03 27.39 32.26
N HIS A 60 -31.39 27.27 33.40
CA HIS A 60 -30.04 26.68 33.55
C HIS A 60 -29.88 25.35 32.81
N VAL A 61 -30.98 24.63 32.59
CA VAL A 61 -31.07 23.37 31.87
C VAL A 61 -30.66 23.50 30.40
N TYR A 62 -31.09 24.58 29.70
CA TYR A 62 -30.73 24.76 28.27
C TYR A 62 -29.24 25.14 28.14
N VAL A 63 -28.68 25.91 29.05
CA VAL A 63 -27.26 26.25 29.07
C VAL A 63 -26.42 24.97 29.27
N LEU A 64 -26.87 24.12 30.18
CA LEU A 64 -26.22 22.82 30.43
C LEU A 64 -26.30 21.92 29.18
N GLY A 65 -27.43 21.91 28.49
CA GLY A 65 -27.62 21.19 27.24
C GLY A 65 -26.66 21.66 26.13
N PHE A 66 -26.49 22.96 25.97
CA PHE A 66 -25.50 23.52 25.03
C PHE A 66 -24.07 23.18 25.39
N VAL A 67 -23.69 23.16 26.68
CA VAL A 67 -22.36 22.77 27.14
C VAL A 67 -22.08 21.30 26.80
N PHE A 68 -23.01 20.39 27.08
CA PHE A 68 -22.84 18.97 26.73
C PHE A 68 -22.79 18.75 25.23
N LEU A 69 -23.63 19.44 24.46
CA LEU A 69 -23.63 19.36 23.00
C LEU A 69 -22.28 19.84 22.44
N TYR A 70 -21.78 20.98 22.94
CA TYR A 70 -20.47 21.51 22.57
C TYR A 70 -19.36 20.52 22.90
N LEU A 71 -19.32 19.97 24.12
CA LEU A 71 -18.30 19.00 24.53
C LEU A 71 -18.32 17.74 23.66
N GLY A 72 -19.51 17.22 23.38
CA GLY A 72 -19.64 16.05 22.51
C GLY A 72 -19.15 16.31 21.09
N LEU A 73 -19.58 17.41 20.46
CA LEU A 73 -19.16 17.77 19.10
C LEU A 73 -17.66 18.09 19.04
N SER A 74 -17.13 18.80 20.04
CA SER A 74 -15.69 19.13 20.08
C SER A 74 -14.81 17.89 20.24
N MET A 75 -15.25 16.86 20.98
CA MET A 75 -14.57 15.58 21.09
C MET A 75 -14.59 14.81 19.75
N VAL A 76 -15.73 14.83 19.02
CA VAL A 76 -15.82 14.22 17.67
C VAL A 76 -14.82 14.88 16.72
N CYS A 77 -14.77 16.21 16.68
CA CYS A 77 -13.80 16.94 15.84
C CYS A 77 -12.35 16.66 16.25
N HIS A 78 -12.11 16.39 17.55
CA HIS A 78 -10.76 16.09 18.05
C HIS A 78 -10.29 14.68 17.69
N LEU A 79 -11.20 13.74 17.36
CA LEU A 79 -10.84 12.40 16.88
C LEU A 79 -9.97 12.44 15.62
N GLY A 80 -10.17 13.43 14.74
CA GLY A 80 -9.33 13.63 13.56
C GLY A 80 -7.86 13.98 13.84
N LEU A 81 -7.54 14.38 15.08
CA LEU A 81 -6.17 14.66 15.56
C LEU A 81 -5.61 13.52 16.44
N TYR A 82 -6.41 12.50 16.71
CA TYR A 82 -5.96 11.33 17.47
C TYR A 82 -5.10 10.44 16.60
N ASP A 83 -3.91 10.10 17.09
CA ASP A 83 -3.00 9.14 16.42
C ASP A 83 -3.16 7.75 17.06
N PRO A 84 -4.02 6.88 16.49
CA PRO A 84 -4.31 5.55 17.05
C PRO A 84 -3.12 4.60 16.98
N LEU A 85 -2.12 4.92 16.15
CA LEU A 85 -0.96 4.07 15.90
C LEU A 85 0.27 4.46 16.74
N GLY A 86 0.16 5.54 17.54
CA GLY A 86 1.26 6.01 18.40
C GLY A 86 2.52 6.43 17.63
N MET A 87 2.37 6.83 16.36
CA MET A 87 3.50 7.18 15.50
C MET A 87 4.32 8.35 16.02
N THR A 88 3.69 9.25 16.79
CA THR A 88 4.37 10.44 17.34
C THR A 88 4.93 10.22 18.74
N ASN A 89 4.62 9.13 19.42
CA ASN A 89 4.92 8.88 20.85
C ASN A 89 4.48 10.02 21.78
N LYS A 90 3.55 10.87 21.33
CA LYS A 90 3.05 12.00 22.09
C LYS A 90 1.63 11.73 22.58
N SER A 91 1.27 12.30 23.72
CA SER A 91 -0.12 12.25 24.18
C SER A 91 -1.00 13.20 23.36
N ILE A 92 -2.32 12.94 23.29
CA ILE A 92 -3.31 13.79 22.59
C ILE A 92 -3.12 15.28 23.01
N LEU A 93 -2.90 15.51 24.29
CA LEU A 93 -2.67 16.85 24.83
C LEU A 93 -1.37 17.47 24.31
N GLN A 94 -0.28 16.71 24.24
CA GLN A 94 1.02 17.19 23.74
C GLN A 94 0.96 17.53 22.25
N ASP A 95 0.25 16.75 21.45
CA ASP A 95 0.06 17.02 20.03
C ASP A 95 -0.76 18.30 19.83
N THR A 96 -1.86 18.46 20.57
CA THR A 96 -2.67 19.67 20.55
C THR A 96 -1.85 20.89 20.93
N LEU A 97 -1.08 20.83 22.00
CA LEU A 97 -0.20 21.92 22.44
C LEU A 97 0.87 22.25 21.40
N SER A 98 1.49 21.24 20.80
CA SER A 98 2.53 21.42 19.76
C SER A 98 1.99 22.09 18.51
N LEU A 99 0.75 21.76 18.10
CA LEU A 99 0.01 22.39 17.02
C LEU A 99 -0.21 23.89 17.29
N TYR A 100 -0.71 24.23 18.47
CA TYR A 100 -0.96 25.64 18.83
C TYR A 100 0.31 26.46 18.93
N VAL A 101 1.39 25.91 19.51
CA VAL A 101 2.71 26.59 19.53
C VAL A 101 3.20 26.87 18.11
N ARG A 102 2.95 25.97 17.17
CA ARG A 102 3.29 26.18 15.76
C ARG A 102 2.46 27.31 15.15
N TYR A 103 1.14 27.35 15.39
CA TYR A 103 0.26 28.40 14.86
C TYR A 103 0.61 29.78 15.43
N PHE A 104 0.94 29.88 16.71
CA PHE A 104 1.40 31.15 17.30
C PHE A 104 2.70 31.67 16.67
N LYS A 105 3.58 30.76 16.18
CA LYS A 105 4.85 31.13 15.53
C LYS A 105 4.72 31.55 14.08
N VAL A 106 3.80 30.94 13.33
CA VAL A 106 3.75 31.05 11.86
C VAL A 106 2.68 32.05 11.37
N TYR A 107 1.81 32.53 12.26
CA TYR A 107 0.67 33.42 11.93
C TYR A 107 -0.32 32.88 10.89
N GLU A 108 -0.18 31.66 10.43
CA GLU A 108 -1.05 31.05 9.44
C GLU A 108 -1.95 29.99 10.09
N TYR A 109 -3.24 30.25 10.02
CA TYR A 109 -4.30 29.37 10.48
C TYR A 109 -4.85 28.59 9.29
N THR A 110 -4.09 27.62 8.79
CA THR A 110 -4.44 26.86 7.58
C THR A 110 -5.07 25.48 7.85
N TYR A 111 -5.03 25.00 9.11
CA TYR A 111 -5.50 23.65 9.45
C TYR A 111 -6.51 23.68 10.60
N SER A 112 -7.41 22.67 10.63
CA SER A 112 -8.34 22.41 11.72
C SER A 112 -7.60 22.22 13.04
N CYS A 113 -8.10 22.86 14.11
CA CYS A 113 -7.58 22.73 15.47
C CYS A 113 -8.39 21.69 16.29
N GLY A 114 -9.30 20.98 15.66
CA GLY A 114 -10.18 20.04 16.32
C GLY A 114 -11.01 20.69 17.42
N GLY A 115 -11.20 19.97 18.52
CA GLY A 115 -12.01 20.44 19.66
C GLY A 115 -11.31 21.36 20.66
N GLY A 116 -10.05 21.79 20.39
CA GLY A 116 -9.28 22.61 21.30
C GLY A 116 -8.74 21.86 22.54
N ILE A 117 -8.14 22.61 23.48
CA ILE A 117 -7.52 22.00 24.67
C ILE A 117 -8.54 21.34 25.60
N THR A 118 -9.78 21.86 25.64
CA THR A 118 -10.86 21.29 26.45
C THR A 118 -11.24 19.88 25.98
N ALA A 119 -11.39 19.70 24.68
CA ALA A 119 -11.64 18.40 24.09
C ALA A 119 -10.43 17.46 24.21
N ALA A 120 -9.20 17.98 24.03
CA ALA A 120 -7.98 17.21 24.19
C ALA A 120 -7.83 16.63 25.60
N LEU A 121 -8.11 17.42 26.64
CA LEU A 121 -8.06 16.99 28.05
C LEU A 121 -9.07 15.86 28.32
N ILE A 122 -10.33 16.04 27.90
CA ILE A 122 -11.36 15.03 28.14
C ILE A 122 -11.05 13.77 27.32
N SER A 123 -10.67 13.92 26.05
CA SER A 123 -10.32 12.79 25.20
C SER A 123 -9.10 12.03 25.73
N GLN A 124 -8.09 12.71 26.27
CA GLN A 124 -6.93 12.07 26.90
C GLN A 124 -7.33 11.20 28.10
N ILE A 125 -8.21 11.71 28.98
CA ILE A 125 -8.70 10.97 30.14
C ILE A 125 -9.51 9.75 29.68
N VAL A 126 -10.41 9.94 28.73
CA VAL A 126 -11.26 8.85 28.21
C VAL A 126 -10.42 7.81 27.47
N ALA A 127 -9.45 8.26 26.66
CA ALA A 127 -8.55 7.35 25.95
C ALA A 127 -7.71 6.48 26.89
N PHE A 128 -7.31 7.02 28.04
CA PHE A 128 -6.54 6.27 29.04
C PHE A 128 -7.32 5.06 29.59
N PHE A 129 -8.64 5.20 29.78
CA PHE A 129 -9.47 4.11 30.33
C PHE A 129 -10.11 3.21 29.27
N ALA A 130 -10.47 3.75 28.12
CA ALA A 130 -11.33 3.05 27.15
C ALA A 130 -10.87 3.18 25.69
N GLY A 131 -9.68 3.73 25.45
CA GLY A 131 -9.12 3.89 24.10
C GLY A 131 -9.97 4.80 23.20
N GLU A 132 -9.75 4.68 21.89
CA GLU A 132 -10.46 5.46 20.86
C GLU A 132 -11.98 5.20 20.86
N LEU A 133 -12.40 3.95 21.00
CA LEU A 133 -13.81 3.61 21.10
C LEU A 133 -14.49 4.28 22.29
N GLY A 134 -13.78 4.43 23.39
CA GLY A 134 -14.28 5.17 24.54
C GLY A 134 -14.54 6.65 24.23
N ILE A 135 -13.65 7.31 23.48
CA ILE A 135 -13.85 8.71 23.06
C ILE A 135 -15.12 8.84 22.22
N VAL A 136 -15.31 7.94 21.24
CA VAL A 136 -16.51 7.93 20.38
C VAL A 136 -17.79 7.73 21.18
N LEU A 137 -17.81 6.76 22.10
CA LEU A 137 -18.99 6.48 22.93
C LEU A 137 -19.32 7.63 23.89
N VAL A 138 -18.32 8.21 24.54
CA VAL A 138 -18.53 9.33 25.47
C VAL A 138 -18.94 10.59 24.71
N SER A 139 -18.37 10.87 23.55
CA SER A 139 -18.77 12.00 22.70
C SER A 139 -20.22 11.87 22.25
N LEU A 140 -20.63 10.68 21.80
CA LEU A 140 -22.02 10.40 21.42
C LEU A 140 -22.99 10.55 22.61
N ALA A 141 -22.59 10.05 23.78
CA ALA A 141 -23.38 10.23 25.01
C ALA A 141 -23.58 11.71 25.36
N PHE A 142 -22.53 12.52 25.27
CA PHE A 142 -22.62 13.97 25.52
C PHE A 142 -23.53 14.66 24.50
N VAL A 143 -23.46 14.31 23.21
CA VAL A 143 -24.38 14.83 22.19
C VAL A 143 -25.82 14.47 22.51
N ILE A 144 -26.11 13.20 22.85
CA ILE A 144 -27.46 12.76 23.20
C ILE A 144 -27.98 13.46 24.45
N ILE A 145 -27.17 13.58 25.49
CA ILE A 145 -27.51 14.30 26.72
C ILE A 145 -27.77 15.77 26.40
N GLY A 146 -26.88 16.43 25.62
CA GLY A 146 -27.04 17.82 25.22
C GLY A 146 -28.34 18.07 24.47
N ILE A 147 -28.66 17.24 23.50
CA ILE A 147 -29.92 17.32 22.75
C ILE A 147 -31.13 17.08 23.68
N SER A 148 -31.03 16.11 24.60
CA SER A 148 -32.15 15.82 25.53
C SER A 148 -32.44 16.95 26.49
N TYR A 149 -31.45 17.74 26.90
CA TYR A 149 -31.62 18.94 27.72
C TYR A 149 -32.18 20.14 26.92
N ILE A 150 -31.86 20.24 25.63
CA ILE A 150 -32.38 21.32 24.75
C ILE A 150 -33.82 21.03 24.31
N ILE A 151 -34.11 19.79 23.99
CA ILE A 151 -35.45 19.36 23.60
C ILE A 151 -36.18 18.89 24.86
N ASP A 152 -37.20 19.66 25.31
CA ASP A 152 -37.99 19.37 26.52
C ASP A 152 -38.41 17.88 26.56
N PHE A 153 -38.09 17.17 27.64
CA PHE A 153 -38.17 15.71 27.81
C PHE A 153 -39.57 15.11 27.51
N LYS A 154 -40.62 15.96 27.37
CA LYS A 154 -41.96 15.54 26.97
C LYS A 154 -42.01 14.94 25.55
N MET A 155 -41.13 15.34 24.63
CA MET A 155 -41.07 14.78 23.28
C MET A 155 -40.39 13.38 23.27
N PHE A 156 -39.47 13.10 24.19
CA PHE A 156 -38.80 11.80 24.27
C PHE A 156 -39.73 10.67 24.77
N LYS A 157 -40.78 10.99 25.53
CA LYS A 157 -41.82 10.02 25.93
C LYS A 157 -42.69 9.56 24.76
N MET A 158 -42.78 10.31 23.66
CA MET A 158 -43.52 9.95 22.45
C MET A 158 -42.74 9.06 21.47
N LEU A 159 -41.45 8.89 21.65
CA LEU A 159 -40.69 7.91 20.87
C LEU A 159 -40.84 6.54 21.52
N GLU A 160 -41.94 5.85 21.17
CA GLU A 160 -42.13 4.45 21.52
C GLU A 160 -40.88 3.62 21.21
N ARG A 161 -40.43 2.80 22.17
CA ARG A 161 -39.30 1.86 22.02
C ARG A 161 -39.33 1.10 20.66
N LYS A 162 -40.52 0.81 20.14
CA LYS A 162 -40.73 0.18 18.84
C LYS A 162 -40.18 1.01 17.66
N LYS A 163 -40.29 2.36 17.68
CA LYS A 163 -39.78 3.21 16.57
C LYS A 163 -38.26 3.31 16.56
N ILE A 164 -37.64 3.29 17.74
CA ILE A 164 -36.16 3.29 17.85
C ILE A 164 -35.60 1.95 17.35
N ILE A 165 -36.22 0.83 17.72
CA ILE A 165 -35.83 -0.50 17.23
C ILE A 165 -36.05 -0.61 15.72
N VAL A 166 -37.15 -0.07 15.17
CA VAL A 166 -37.40 -0.01 13.72
C VAL A 166 -36.41 0.93 13.02
N PHE A 167 -36.04 2.07 13.60
CA PHE A 167 -35.05 2.99 13.06
C PHE A 167 -33.63 2.36 13.08
N LEU A 168 -33.23 1.73 14.16
CA LEU A 168 -31.98 0.99 14.27
C LEU A 168 -31.93 -0.23 13.34
N SER A 169 -33.07 -0.95 13.20
CA SER A 169 -33.20 -2.05 12.23
C SER A 169 -33.18 -1.55 10.79
N ASN A 170 -33.72 -0.37 10.50
CA ASN A 170 -33.64 0.26 9.19
C ASN A 170 -32.23 0.79 8.88
N ILE A 171 -31.51 1.35 9.87
CA ILE A 171 -30.08 1.68 9.72
C ILE A 171 -29.29 0.39 9.49
N TYR A 172 -29.50 -0.63 10.29
CA TYR A 172 -28.88 -1.95 10.12
C TYR A 172 -29.21 -2.56 8.75
N ASN A 173 -30.47 -2.51 8.30
CA ASN A 173 -30.88 -3.02 7.00
C ASN A 173 -30.41 -2.12 5.84
N ASN A 174 -30.30 -0.81 6.02
CA ASN A 174 -29.74 0.10 5.03
C ASN A 174 -28.21 -0.01 4.93
N THR A 175 -27.50 -0.15 6.05
CA THR A 175 -26.07 -0.52 6.03
C THR A 175 -25.88 -1.90 5.43
N LYS A 176 -26.72 -2.88 5.78
CA LYS A 176 -26.73 -4.19 5.13
C LYS A 176 -27.01 -4.09 3.63
N LYS A 177 -27.92 -3.20 3.18
CA LYS A 177 -28.23 -2.94 1.77
C LYS A 177 -27.09 -2.20 1.04
N TYR A 178 -26.34 -1.33 1.72
CA TYR A 178 -25.09 -0.76 1.19
C TYR A 178 -23.99 -1.82 1.05
N PHE A 179 -23.93 -2.79 1.97
CA PHE A 179 -22.99 -3.92 1.90
C PHE A 179 -23.44 -5.01 0.90
N THR A 180 -24.76 -5.14 0.61
CA THR A 180 -25.29 -6.16 -0.31
C THR A 180 -25.48 -5.67 -1.75
N ASN A 181 -25.46 -4.36 -2.03
CA ASN A 181 -25.70 -3.81 -3.37
C ASN A 181 -24.42 -3.53 -4.18
N ILE A 182 -23.27 -4.04 -3.76
CA ILE A 182 -22.16 -4.23 -4.68
C ILE A 182 -22.33 -5.63 -5.29
N ASN A 183 -23.38 -5.79 -6.08
CA ASN A 183 -23.49 -6.88 -7.03
C ASN A 183 -22.46 -6.67 -8.12
N TYR A 184 -21.25 -7.18 -7.91
CA TYR A 184 -20.35 -7.46 -9.03
C TYR A 184 -21.02 -8.57 -9.83
N PRO A 185 -21.32 -8.34 -11.12
CA PRO A 185 -21.84 -9.40 -11.94
C PRO A 185 -20.80 -10.53 -11.96
N LYS A 186 -21.17 -11.71 -11.49
CA LYS A 186 -20.46 -12.96 -11.74
C LYS A 186 -20.50 -13.18 -13.25
N LYS A 187 -19.55 -12.60 -13.98
CA LYS A 187 -19.19 -13.05 -15.30
C LYS A 187 -17.96 -13.90 -15.10
N ASP A 188 -18.07 -15.19 -15.36
CA ASP A 188 -16.94 -16.10 -15.47
C ASP A 188 -16.03 -15.58 -16.58
N ASN A 189 -15.11 -14.69 -16.24
CA ASN A 189 -14.06 -14.22 -17.13
C ASN A 189 -12.94 -15.26 -17.10
N ASN A 190 -13.21 -16.45 -17.60
CA ASN A 190 -12.16 -17.42 -17.87
C ASN A 190 -11.43 -17.01 -19.13
N ILE A 191 -10.47 -16.11 -19.01
CA ILE A 191 -9.54 -15.81 -20.11
C ILE A 191 -8.68 -17.04 -20.30
N SER A 192 -8.79 -17.65 -21.49
CA SER A 192 -8.12 -18.91 -21.77
C SER A 192 -6.62 -18.72 -22.01
N ILE A 193 -5.80 -19.60 -21.42
CA ILE A 193 -4.36 -19.72 -21.71
C ILE A 193 -4.08 -20.01 -23.21
N SER A 194 -5.09 -20.50 -23.96
CA SER A 194 -4.96 -20.76 -25.40
C SER A 194 -4.76 -19.48 -26.24
N LEU A 195 -5.00 -18.30 -25.67
CA LEU A 195 -4.71 -17.01 -26.32
C LEU A 195 -3.21 -16.72 -26.41
N LEU A 196 -2.40 -17.40 -25.61
CA LEU A 196 -0.95 -17.26 -25.59
C LEU A 196 -0.30 -18.14 -26.64
N THR A 197 0.67 -17.58 -27.34
CA THR A 197 1.52 -18.32 -28.31
C THR A 197 2.74 -18.91 -27.63
N ASP A 198 3.22 -20.05 -28.12
CA ASP A 198 4.49 -20.64 -27.73
C ASP A 198 5.64 -20.00 -28.53
N THR A 199 6.80 -19.87 -27.91
CA THR A 199 8.04 -19.54 -28.60
C THR A 199 8.76 -20.86 -28.95
N ASP A 200 8.81 -21.21 -30.24
CA ASP A 200 9.54 -22.40 -30.70
C ASP A 200 10.99 -22.02 -31.00
N GLU A 201 11.89 -22.34 -30.08
CA GLU A 201 13.34 -22.04 -30.17
C GLU A 201 14.20 -23.28 -29.84
N SER A 202 13.74 -24.47 -30.21
CA SER A 202 14.44 -25.73 -29.91
C SER A 202 15.84 -25.81 -30.54
N ILE A 203 16.03 -25.24 -31.73
CA ILE A 203 17.30 -25.26 -32.46
C ILE A 203 18.39 -24.47 -31.72
N THR A 204 18.05 -23.28 -31.20
CA THR A 204 19.01 -22.41 -30.48
C THR A 204 19.45 -23.01 -29.17
N PHE A 205 18.61 -23.79 -28.51
CA PHE A 205 18.94 -24.46 -27.27
C PHE A 205 19.98 -25.59 -27.47
N ASN A 206 19.84 -26.38 -28.49
CA ASN A 206 20.78 -27.47 -28.83
C ASN A 206 22.18 -26.92 -29.13
N LEU A 207 22.28 -25.85 -29.90
CA LEU A 207 23.56 -25.17 -30.17
C LEU A 207 24.24 -24.65 -28.89
N GLN A 208 23.46 -24.10 -27.97
CA GLN A 208 23.99 -23.63 -26.69
C GLN A 208 24.52 -24.80 -25.84
N GLU A 209 23.84 -25.94 -25.88
CA GLU A 209 24.27 -27.11 -25.11
C GLU A 209 25.59 -27.68 -25.64
N GLU A 210 25.82 -27.66 -26.95
CA GLU A 210 27.10 -28.04 -27.55
C GLU A 210 28.24 -27.12 -27.10
N ILE A 211 28.03 -25.80 -27.15
CA ILE A 211 29.00 -24.80 -26.68
C ILE A 211 29.33 -25.01 -25.18
N ASN A 212 28.34 -25.33 -24.38
CA ASN A 212 28.54 -25.55 -22.95
C ASN A 212 29.32 -26.85 -22.66
N LYS A 213 29.15 -27.90 -23.48
CA LYS A 213 29.98 -29.11 -23.40
C LYS A 213 31.45 -28.82 -23.70
N GLU A 214 31.74 -28.09 -24.77
CA GLU A 214 33.08 -27.66 -25.12
C GLU A 214 33.70 -26.83 -23.97
N ARG A 215 33.01 -25.82 -23.49
CA ARG A 215 33.46 -24.96 -22.37
C ARG A 215 33.69 -25.75 -21.07
N TYR A 216 32.89 -26.79 -20.81
CA TYR A 216 33.08 -27.64 -19.65
C TYR A 216 34.35 -28.48 -19.73
N GLU A 217 34.69 -28.99 -20.92
CA GLU A 217 35.96 -29.71 -21.12
C GLU A 217 37.17 -28.75 -21.03
N GLU A 218 37.08 -27.54 -21.59
CA GLU A 218 38.10 -26.48 -21.43
C GLU A 218 38.30 -26.13 -19.95
N LEU A 219 37.21 -26.00 -19.18
CA LEU A 219 37.26 -25.72 -17.73
C LEU A 219 37.95 -26.87 -16.97
N LYS A 220 37.72 -28.14 -17.34
CA LYS A 220 38.41 -29.29 -16.75
C LYS A 220 39.91 -29.24 -16.99
N GLU A 221 40.31 -28.88 -18.21
CA GLU A 221 41.74 -28.77 -18.56
C GLU A 221 42.37 -27.60 -17.83
N TYR A 222 41.70 -26.47 -17.74
CA TYR A 222 42.14 -25.29 -16.98
C TYR A 222 42.36 -25.61 -15.50
N VAL A 223 41.40 -26.28 -14.83
CA VAL A 223 41.49 -26.69 -13.44
C VAL A 223 42.71 -27.60 -13.20
N LYS A 224 42.99 -28.55 -14.14
CA LYS A 224 44.15 -29.42 -14.07
C LYS A 224 45.46 -28.66 -14.25
N THR A 225 45.53 -27.79 -15.25
CA THR A 225 46.72 -27.01 -15.59
C THR A 225 47.12 -26.03 -14.49
N LYS A 226 46.13 -25.44 -13.84
CA LYS A 226 46.30 -24.50 -12.72
C LYS A 226 46.41 -25.18 -11.38
N HIS A 227 46.34 -26.53 -11.33
CA HIS A 227 46.38 -27.33 -10.08
C HIS A 227 45.38 -26.85 -9.02
N LEU A 228 44.19 -26.45 -9.45
CA LEU A 228 43.15 -25.98 -8.53
C LEU A 228 42.53 -27.14 -7.75
N TYR A 229 42.51 -27.01 -6.41
CA TYR A 229 41.94 -28.03 -5.52
C TYR A 229 40.41 -27.99 -5.51
N CYS A 230 39.81 -28.36 -6.64
CA CYS A 230 38.36 -28.43 -6.79
C CYS A 230 37.98 -29.56 -7.76
N VAL A 231 36.74 -30.02 -7.65
CA VAL A 231 36.17 -31.06 -8.52
C VAL A 231 34.96 -30.47 -9.28
N LEU A 232 34.95 -30.57 -10.60
CA LEU A 232 33.83 -30.22 -11.42
C LEU A 232 32.79 -31.34 -11.41
N GLU A 233 31.54 -31.04 -10.97
CA GLU A 233 30.47 -32.05 -10.87
C GLU A 233 29.62 -32.12 -12.14
N GLY A 234 29.50 -30.99 -12.89
CA GLY A 234 28.74 -30.94 -14.11
C GLY A 234 28.29 -29.52 -14.50
N PHE A 235 27.43 -29.43 -15.48
CA PHE A 235 26.79 -28.16 -15.84
C PHE A 235 25.29 -28.39 -16.13
N ASN A 236 24.50 -27.33 -15.97
CA ASN A 236 23.08 -27.29 -16.32
C ASN A 236 22.78 -26.05 -17.14
N THR A 237 22.22 -26.25 -18.34
CA THR A 237 21.85 -25.16 -19.27
C THR A 237 20.41 -24.75 -19.03
N SER A 238 20.20 -23.47 -18.74
CA SER A 238 18.87 -22.87 -18.61
C SER A 238 18.57 -21.91 -19.77
N TYR A 239 17.48 -21.16 -19.67
CA TYR A 239 17.00 -20.26 -20.72
C TYR A 239 18.02 -19.17 -21.13
N THR A 240 18.68 -18.53 -20.15
CA THR A 240 19.57 -17.40 -20.39
C THR A 240 20.99 -17.60 -19.87
N SER A 241 21.19 -18.57 -18.98
CA SER A 241 22.46 -18.84 -18.34
C SER A 241 22.73 -20.34 -18.20
N THR A 242 23.99 -20.68 -18.02
CA THR A 242 24.44 -22.05 -17.72
C THR A 242 25.16 -22.04 -16.37
N ARG A 243 24.81 -22.99 -15.52
CA ARG A 243 25.43 -23.19 -14.22
C ARG A 243 26.45 -24.32 -14.32
N PHE A 244 27.70 -24.03 -13.96
CA PHE A 244 28.74 -25.02 -13.71
C PHE A 244 28.85 -25.27 -12.20
N THR A 245 28.76 -26.51 -11.79
CA THR A 245 28.84 -26.88 -10.37
C THR A 245 30.25 -27.38 -10.03
N VAL A 246 30.85 -26.75 -9.04
CA VAL A 246 32.23 -27.01 -8.59
C VAL A 246 32.22 -27.33 -7.11
N LYS A 247 32.84 -28.44 -6.71
CA LYS A 247 33.05 -28.78 -5.32
C LYS A 247 34.44 -28.38 -4.90
N LEU A 248 34.56 -27.48 -3.94
CA LEU A 248 35.82 -26.99 -3.41
C LEU A 248 36.36 -27.96 -2.36
N ALA A 249 37.66 -28.20 -2.38
CA ALA A 249 38.34 -28.98 -1.31
C ALA A 249 38.45 -28.16 -0.02
N ASN A 250 38.64 -26.84 -0.14
CA ASN A 250 38.77 -25.89 0.96
C ASN A 250 37.98 -24.60 0.68
N LYS A 251 37.69 -23.81 1.72
CA LYS A 251 37.08 -22.47 1.59
C LYS A 251 38.12 -21.44 1.11
N SER A 252 38.65 -21.60 -0.09
CA SER A 252 39.65 -20.71 -0.67
C SER A 252 39.00 -19.70 -1.60
N ASP A 253 39.14 -18.41 -1.31
CA ASP A 253 38.70 -17.32 -2.20
C ASP A 253 39.65 -17.17 -3.39
N GLU A 254 40.87 -17.71 -3.34
CA GLU A 254 41.81 -17.72 -4.46
C GLU A 254 41.28 -18.56 -5.63
N ILE A 255 40.64 -19.70 -5.37
CA ILE A 255 40.01 -20.52 -6.41
C ILE A 255 38.91 -19.77 -7.14
N ILE A 256 38.12 -18.99 -6.40
CA ILE A 256 37.05 -18.15 -6.99
C ILE A 256 37.65 -17.07 -7.90
N SER A 257 38.76 -16.46 -7.50
CA SER A 257 39.46 -15.47 -8.29
C SER A 257 40.01 -16.06 -9.60
N GLU A 258 40.65 -17.23 -9.53
CA GLU A 258 41.15 -17.92 -10.72
C GLU A 258 40.05 -18.35 -11.68
N LEU A 259 38.97 -18.94 -11.15
CA LEU A 259 37.80 -19.31 -11.96
C LEU A 259 37.10 -18.08 -12.55
N SER A 260 37.07 -16.96 -11.83
CA SER A 260 36.57 -15.67 -12.37
C SER A 260 37.40 -15.18 -13.56
N GLY A 261 38.72 -15.40 -13.53
CA GLY A 261 39.60 -15.11 -14.65
C GLY A 261 39.28 -15.92 -15.90
N PHE A 262 38.98 -17.22 -15.75
CA PHE A 262 38.57 -18.09 -16.84
C PHE A 262 37.28 -17.63 -17.53
N PHE A 263 36.29 -17.18 -16.77
CA PHE A 263 34.99 -16.74 -17.26
C PHE A 263 34.90 -15.24 -17.61
N GLU A 264 36.02 -14.53 -17.72
CA GLU A 264 36.13 -13.11 -18.13
C GLU A 264 35.23 -12.15 -17.33
N LYS A 265 35.06 -12.38 -16.03
CA LYS A 265 34.27 -11.55 -15.09
C LYS A 265 32.76 -11.42 -15.39
N ARG A 266 32.20 -12.17 -16.34
CA ARG A 266 30.75 -12.16 -16.66
C ARG A 266 30.01 -13.34 -16.07
N CYS A 267 30.32 -13.70 -14.83
CA CYS A 267 29.73 -14.84 -14.16
C CYS A 267 29.27 -14.47 -12.75
N PHE A 268 28.26 -15.21 -12.28
CA PHE A 268 27.82 -15.14 -10.90
C PHE A 268 28.46 -16.30 -10.13
N PHE A 269 28.98 -16.01 -8.95
CA PHE A 269 29.46 -17.02 -8.02
C PHE A 269 28.48 -17.13 -6.86
N ILE A 270 27.85 -18.29 -6.72
CA ILE A 270 26.97 -18.61 -5.61
C ILE A 270 27.65 -19.69 -4.79
N LYS A 271 28.11 -19.33 -3.58
CA LYS A 271 28.83 -20.24 -2.69
C LYS A 271 27.87 -20.74 -1.61
N HIS A 272 27.75 -22.04 -1.51
CA HIS A 272 27.02 -22.70 -0.43
C HIS A 272 27.90 -23.78 0.20
N ASN A 273 28.49 -23.49 1.35
CA ASN A 273 29.50 -24.36 2.01
C ASN A 273 30.71 -24.61 1.09
N LEU A 274 30.93 -25.87 0.71
CA LEU A 274 31.99 -26.31 -0.20
C LEU A 274 31.53 -26.35 -1.67
N ASN A 275 30.27 -26.17 -1.94
CA ASN A 275 29.73 -26.16 -3.30
C ASN A 275 29.76 -24.73 -3.85
N LEU A 276 30.35 -24.55 -5.01
CA LEU A 276 30.43 -23.32 -5.76
C LEU A 276 29.65 -23.51 -7.06
N SER A 277 28.64 -22.70 -7.27
CA SER A 277 27.93 -22.61 -8.53
C SER A 277 28.42 -21.39 -9.31
N ILE A 278 28.84 -21.59 -10.53
CA ILE A 278 29.30 -20.55 -11.44
C ILE A 278 28.26 -20.43 -12.55
N GLU A 279 27.55 -19.32 -12.58
CA GLU A 279 26.51 -19.07 -13.58
C GLU A 279 27.07 -18.14 -14.65
N VAL A 280 27.05 -18.60 -15.88
CA VAL A 280 27.57 -17.90 -17.05
C VAL A 280 26.46 -17.66 -18.04
N SER A 281 26.41 -16.45 -18.60
CA SER A 281 25.42 -16.10 -19.61
C SER A 281 25.55 -16.95 -20.87
N ASN A 282 24.42 -17.42 -21.40
CA ASN A 282 24.37 -18.12 -22.67
C ASN A 282 24.61 -17.16 -23.86
N GLN A 283 25.30 -17.66 -24.87
CA GLN A 283 25.45 -16.97 -26.14
C GLN A 283 24.11 -16.98 -26.92
N PHE A 284 23.48 -18.12 -26.98
CA PHE A 284 22.14 -18.32 -27.55
C PHE A 284 21.13 -18.43 -26.41
N LYS A 285 20.23 -17.47 -26.32
CA LYS A 285 19.22 -17.38 -25.26
C LYS A 285 17.89 -17.87 -25.78
N LYS A 286 17.20 -18.68 -24.98
CA LYS A 286 15.84 -19.08 -25.23
C LYS A 286 14.90 -18.15 -24.46
N LEU A 287 13.80 -17.71 -25.10
CA LEU A 287 12.75 -16.96 -24.41
C LEU A 287 11.84 -17.93 -23.66
N LEU A 288 11.57 -17.65 -22.40
CA LEU A 288 10.55 -18.35 -21.64
C LEU A 288 9.18 -17.80 -22.00
N SER A 289 8.32 -18.55 -22.74
CA SER A 289 6.98 -18.05 -23.03
C SER A 289 6.12 -18.00 -21.76
N LEU A 290 5.20 -17.05 -21.69
CA LEU A 290 4.24 -16.98 -20.58
C LEU A 290 3.37 -18.23 -20.54
N LYS A 291 3.03 -18.81 -21.68
CA LYS A 291 2.27 -20.05 -21.76
C LYS A 291 3.00 -21.23 -21.11
N THR A 292 4.30 -21.38 -21.40
CA THR A 292 5.15 -22.43 -20.82
C THR A 292 5.22 -22.33 -19.30
N LEU A 293 5.28 -21.09 -18.76
CA LEU A 293 5.29 -20.86 -17.31
C LEU A 293 3.93 -21.17 -16.68
N LEU A 294 2.81 -20.74 -17.31
CA LEU A 294 1.48 -20.84 -16.72
C LEU A 294 0.87 -22.23 -16.83
N ALA A 295 1.16 -22.99 -17.88
CA ALA A 295 0.55 -24.29 -18.12
C ALA A 295 0.65 -25.25 -16.90
N PRO A 296 1.81 -25.43 -16.25
CA PRO A 296 1.93 -26.27 -15.06
C PRO A 296 1.45 -25.58 -13.77
N THR A 297 1.36 -24.25 -13.73
CA THR A 297 1.16 -23.46 -12.50
C THR A 297 -0.20 -22.78 -12.40
N ILE A 298 -1.11 -23.05 -13.35
CA ILE A 298 -2.40 -22.35 -13.44
C ILE A 298 -3.30 -22.62 -12.23
N LEU A 299 -3.20 -23.80 -11.63
CA LEU A 299 -3.98 -24.22 -10.46
C LEU A 299 -3.35 -23.83 -9.11
N GLU A 300 -2.12 -23.34 -9.13
CA GLU A 300 -1.45 -22.86 -7.92
C GLU A 300 -2.09 -21.56 -7.45
N ASP A 301 -2.20 -21.36 -6.14
CA ASP A 301 -2.73 -20.12 -5.56
C ASP A 301 -1.72 -18.96 -5.67
N GLU A 302 -0.43 -19.29 -5.76
CA GLU A 302 0.66 -18.33 -5.90
C GLU A 302 0.85 -17.84 -7.33
N ILE A 303 1.46 -16.68 -7.49
CA ILE A 303 1.79 -16.10 -8.80
C ILE A 303 3.19 -16.55 -9.23
N PRO A 304 3.32 -17.24 -10.37
CA PRO A 304 4.62 -17.59 -10.92
C PRO A 304 5.31 -16.33 -11.48
N ILE A 305 6.51 -16.05 -10.99
CA ILE A 305 7.32 -14.87 -11.34
C ILE A 305 8.37 -15.20 -12.39
N ALA A 306 9.09 -16.31 -12.21
CA ALA A 306 10.22 -16.69 -13.04
C ALA A 306 10.46 -18.20 -12.95
N ILE A 307 11.32 -18.73 -13.82
CA ILE A 307 11.90 -20.06 -13.68
C ILE A 307 13.36 -19.91 -13.32
N ASP A 308 13.81 -20.67 -12.30
CA ASP A 308 15.20 -20.72 -11.89
C ASP A 308 16.05 -21.53 -12.90
N ILE A 309 17.36 -21.57 -12.67
CA ILE A 309 18.29 -22.27 -13.53
C ILE A 309 18.10 -23.80 -13.52
N ASN A 310 17.44 -24.35 -12.51
CA ASN A 310 17.15 -25.78 -12.40
C ASN A 310 15.80 -26.14 -13.04
N GLY A 311 15.07 -25.16 -13.57
CA GLY A 311 13.74 -25.36 -14.12
C GLY A 311 12.61 -25.26 -13.09
N ASN A 312 12.90 -24.91 -11.83
CA ASN A 312 11.88 -24.73 -10.81
C ASN A 312 11.22 -23.36 -10.93
N CYS A 313 9.92 -23.31 -10.73
CA CYS A 313 9.20 -22.05 -10.73
C CYS A 313 9.46 -21.26 -9.42
N ILE A 314 9.76 -19.98 -9.57
CA ILE A 314 9.85 -19.00 -8.48
C ILE A 314 8.47 -18.35 -8.34
N PHE A 315 7.86 -18.51 -7.18
CA PHE A 315 6.52 -17.99 -6.89
C PHE A 315 6.55 -16.79 -5.96
N SER A 316 5.54 -15.96 -6.06
CA SER A 316 5.21 -14.92 -5.07
C SER A 316 3.84 -15.20 -4.46
N ASP A 317 3.80 -15.33 -3.13
CA ASP A 317 2.56 -15.49 -2.38
C ASP A 317 1.88 -14.13 -2.20
N ILE A 318 0.83 -13.90 -2.98
CA ILE A 318 0.01 -12.68 -2.92
C ILE A 318 -1.29 -12.89 -2.14
N SER A 319 -1.52 -14.09 -1.61
CA SER A 319 -2.78 -14.46 -0.98
C SER A 319 -3.10 -13.62 0.26
N LYS A 320 -2.07 -13.21 1.00
CA LYS A 320 -2.22 -12.46 2.27
C LYS A 320 -2.08 -10.94 2.13
N GLY A 321 -1.73 -10.47 0.96
CA GLY A 321 -1.29 -9.10 0.73
C GLY A 321 0.22 -8.99 0.86
N LYS A 322 0.87 -8.50 -0.18
CA LYS A 322 2.33 -8.44 -0.29
C LYS A 322 2.79 -7.13 -0.91
N ILE A 323 3.97 -6.72 -0.52
CA ILE A 323 4.68 -5.61 -1.15
C ILE A 323 5.78 -6.21 -2.02
N ILE A 324 5.74 -5.87 -3.30
CA ILE A 324 6.71 -6.32 -4.29
C ILE A 324 7.35 -5.09 -4.90
N SER A 325 8.67 -5.05 -4.89
CA SER A 325 9.45 -3.97 -5.53
C SER A 325 10.12 -4.50 -6.78
N VAL A 326 9.75 -3.95 -7.93
CA VAL A 326 10.31 -4.30 -9.24
C VAL A 326 11.24 -3.19 -9.67
N THR A 327 12.51 -3.50 -9.92
CA THR A 327 13.51 -2.52 -10.33
C THR A 327 14.31 -2.99 -11.53
N GLY A 328 14.82 -2.06 -12.32
CA GLY A 328 15.67 -2.37 -13.48
C GLY A 328 15.70 -1.23 -14.47
N ASP A 329 16.77 -1.21 -15.29
CA ASP A 329 16.95 -0.20 -16.31
C ASP A 329 15.92 -0.31 -17.45
N TYR A 330 15.82 0.74 -18.23
CA TYR A 330 14.98 0.80 -19.43
C TYR A 330 15.33 -0.31 -20.40
N THR A 331 14.78 -1.13 -20.94
CA THR A 331 15.14 -2.28 -21.82
C THR A 331 15.58 -3.56 -21.08
N SER A 332 15.60 -3.58 -19.75
CA SER A 332 15.96 -4.79 -18.99
C SER A 332 14.90 -5.89 -19.02
N GLY A 333 13.63 -5.54 -19.32
CA GLY A 333 12.51 -6.47 -19.36
C GLY A 333 11.35 -6.12 -18.43
N VAL A 334 11.48 -5.09 -17.59
CA VAL A 334 10.46 -4.67 -16.60
C VAL A 334 9.07 -4.49 -17.23
N LYS A 335 8.96 -3.77 -18.35
CA LYS A 335 7.67 -3.54 -19.01
C LYS A 335 7.01 -4.85 -19.50
N THR A 336 7.82 -5.76 -20.06
CA THR A 336 7.35 -7.08 -20.50
C THR A 336 6.89 -7.92 -19.31
N PHE A 337 7.62 -7.86 -18.20
CA PHE A 337 7.23 -8.51 -16.95
C PHE A 337 5.89 -8.00 -16.41
N ILE A 338 5.66 -6.69 -16.40
CA ILE A 338 4.36 -6.13 -15.96
C ILE A 338 3.23 -6.56 -16.89
N ARG A 339 3.44 -6.65 -18.22
CA ARG A 339 2.46 -7.23 -19.14
C ARG A 339 2.18 -8.71 -18.80
N ALA A 340 3.22 -9.48 -18.56
CA ALA A 340 3.10 -10.88 -18.18
C ALA A 340 2.36 -11.05 -16.84
N LEU A 341 2.67 -10.20 -15.85
CA LEU A 341 2.00 -10.19 -14.54
C LEU A 341 0.52 -9.87 -14.67
N LEU A 342 0.15 -8.80 -15.40
CA LEU A 342 -1.24 -8.46 -15.67
C LEU A 342 -1.98 -9.60 -16.37
N SER A 343 -1.36 -10.19 -17.40
CA SER A 343 -1.93 -11.34 -18.11
C SER A 343 -2.11 -12.54 -17.19
N THR A 344 -1.13 -12.81 -16.32
CA THR A 344 -1.20 -13.90 -15.33
C THR A 344 -2.37 -13.70 -14.36
N LEU A 345 -2.54 -12.50 -13.83
CA LEU A 345 -3.66 -12.19 -12.93
C LEU A 345 -5.00 -12.43 -13.61
N LEU A 346 -5.15 -11.98 -14.86
CA LEU A 346 -6.37 -12.12 -15.63
C LEU A 346 -6.66 -13.58 -16.01
N ILE A 347 -5.66 -14.34 -16.44
CA ILE A 347 -5.79 -15.76 -16.80
C ILE A 347 -6.10 -16.63 -15.57
N LYS A 348 -5.53 -16.29 -14.40
CA LYS A 348 -5.85 -16.94 -13.12
C LYS A 348 -7.25 -16.57 -12.58
N GLY A 349 -8.01 -15.74 -13.29
CA GLY A 349 -9.40 -15.41 -12.97
C GLY A 349 -9.57 -14.30 -11.94
N TYR A 350 -8.54 -13.51 -11.63
CA TYR A 350 -8.71 -12.33 -10.79
C TYR A 350 -9.58 -11.29 -11.49
N ASP A 351 -10.46 -10.65 -10.73
CA ASP A 351 -11.38 -9.66 -11.26
C ASP A 351 -10.61 -8.45 -11.80
N PRO A 352 -10.79 -8.06 -13.07
CA PRO A 352 -10.12 -6.88 -13.62
C PRO A 352 -10.36 -5.60 -12.81
N SER A 353 -11.53 -5.46 -12.19
CA SER A 353 -11.86 -4.30 -11.33
C SER A 353 -11.07 -4.26 -10.03
N SER A 354 -10.43 -5.37 -9.63
CA SER A 354 -9.54 -5.43 -8.48
C SER A 354 -8.09 -5.00 -8.80
N ILE A 355 -7.79 -4.71 -10.07
CA ILE A 355 -6.47 -4.32 -10.53
C ILE A 355 -6.44 -2.82 -10.79
N TYR A 356 -5.48 -2.14 -10.17
CA TYR A 356 -5.20 -0.71 -10.28
C TYR A 356 -3.82 -0.52 -10.89
N LEU A 357 -3.74 0.13 -12.03
CA LEU A 357 -2.47 0.44 -12.70
C LEU A 357 -2.24 1.96 -12.72
N TYR A 358 -1.21 2.41 -12.02
CA TYR A 358 -0.80 3.80 -11.90
C TYR A 358 0.33 4.08 -12.89
N ASP A 359 0.00 4.64 -14.03
CA ASP A 359 0.89 4.79 -15.19
C ASP A 359 1.05 6.25 -15.62
N LEU A 360 1.87 6.99 -14.90
CA LEU A 360 2.20 8.39 -15.21
C LEU A 360 3.03 8.53 -16.49
N ASN A 361 3.72 7.46 -16.91
CA ASN A 361 4.55 7.46 -18.10
C ASN A 361 3.76 7.11 -19.38
N LEU A 362 2.47 6.80 -19.24
CA LEU A 362 1.56 6.44 -20.34
C LEU A 362 2.05 5.24 -21.17
N GLU A 363 2.69 4.25 -20.52
CA GLU A 363 3.23 3.07 -21.18
C GLU A 363 2.16 2.03 -21.54
N PHE A 364 0.99 2.06 -20.89
CA PHE A 364 -0.12 1.12 -21.03
C PHE A 364 -1.43 1.81 -21.45
N GLN A 365 -1.37 2.77 -22.36
CA GLN A 365 -2.54 3.53 -22.80
C GLN A 365 -3.66 2.67 -23.39
N ASN A 366 -3.32 1.49 -23.93
CA ASN A 366 -4.28 0.51 -24.45
C ASN A 366 -5.21 -0.09 -23.38
N LEU A 367 -4.92 0.11 -22.10
CA LEU A 367 -5.79 -0.27 -20.98
C LEU A 367 -6.87 0.77 -20.66
N LYS A 368 -6.77 1.97 -21.24
CA LYS A 368 -7.77 3.02 -21.02
C LYS A 368 -9.14 2.59 -21.54
N GLY A 369 -10.16 2.69 -20.68
CA GLY A 369 -11.54 2.30 -21.01
C GLY A 369 -11.80 0.80 -20.89
N LYS A 370 -10.84 0.00 -20.45
CA LYS A 370 -11.03 -1.40 -20.09
C LYS A 370 -11.50 -1.50 -18.63
N ARG A 371 -11.85 -2.71 -18.18
CA ARG A 371 -12.35 -2.96 -16.81
C ARG A 371 -11.28 -2.84 -15.71
N ILE A 372 -10.01 -2.63 -16.07
CA ILE A 372 -8.91 -2.34 -15.15
C ILE A 372 -8.97 -0.86 -14.75
N ASN A 373 -8.69 -0.56 -13.48
CA ASN A 373 -8.61 0.82 -12.98
C ASN A 373 -7.29 1.46 -13.45
N TYR A 374 -7.34 2.16 -14.58
CA TYR A 374 -6.18 2.82 -15.18
C TYR A 374 -6.08 4.27 -14.71
N ILE A 375 -5.01 4.60 -13.98
CA ILE A 375 -4.77 5.87 -13.29
C ILE A 375 -3.57 6.56 -13.94
N LYS A 376 -3.75 7.81 -14.40
CA LYS A 376 -2.79 8.50 -15.27
C LYS A 376 -2.32 9.87 -14.80
N ASN A 377 -2.86 10.40 -13.70
CA ASN A 377 -2.50 11.72 -13.18
C ASN A 377 -2.43 11.73 -11.65
N ASN A 378 -1.77 12.74 -11.09
CA ASN A 378 -1.51 12.84 -9.65
C ASN A 378 -2.79 12.95 -8.81
N PHE A 379 -3.82 13.61 -9.29
CA PHE A 379 -5.08 13.74 -8.58
C PHE A 379 -5.79 12.40 -8.44
N GLU A 380 -5.83 11.62 -9.53
CA GLU A 380 -6.37 10.26 -9.50
C GLU A 380 -5.54 9.33 -8.59
N ILE A 381 -4.19 9.49 -8.58
CA ILE A 381 -3.30 8.73 -7.69
C ILE A 381 -3.61 9.04 -6.22
N GLU A 382 -3.73 10.32 -5.88
CA GLU A 382 -4.01 10.74 -4.51
C GLU A 382 -5.33 10.15 -4.02
N LYS A 383 -6.37 10.25 -4.83
CA LYS A 383 -7.68 9.65 -4.54
C LYS A 383 -7.58 8.14 -4.37
N ALA A 384 -6.88 7.45 -5.26
CA ALA A 384 -6.74 6.00 -5.19
C ALA A 384 -5.91 5.53 -3.98
N LEU A 385 -4.95 6.32 -3.51
CA LEU A 385 -4.24 6.05 -2.25
C LEU A 385 -5.17 6.24 -1.03
N ASP A 386 -6.03 7.26 -1.06
CA ASP A 386 -7.05 7.45 -0.01
C ASP A 386 -8.07 6.28 -0.01
N ASP A 387 -8.43 5.76 -1.19
CA ASP A 387 -9.28 4.58 -1.31
C ASP A 387 -8.61 3.31 -0.75
N ILE A 388 -7.28 3.18 -0.85
CA ILE A 388 -6.51 2.10 -0.19
C ILE A 388 -6.68 2.19 1.33
N PHE A 389 -6.60 3.38 1.93
CA PHE A 389 -6.76 3.54 3.38
C PHE A 389 -8.17 3.19 3.83
N ASN A 390 -9.18 3.68 3.11
CA ASN A 390 -10.57 3.36 3.40
C ASN A 390 -10.83 1.85 3.32
N GLU A 391 -10.29 1.18 2.31
CA GLU A 391 -10.43 -0.26 2.15
C GLU A 391 -9.65 -1.04 3.22
N PHE A 392 -8.48 -0.58 3.61
CA PHE A 392 -7.71 -1.14 4.72
C PHE A 392 -8.50 -1.09 6.04
N GLU A 393 -9.06 0.07 6.37
CA GLU A 393 -9.88 0.23 7.59
C GLU A 393 -11.09 -0.70 7.58
N LYS A 394 -11.81 -0.73 6.46
CA LYS A 394 -12.97 -1.60 6.26
C LYS A 394 -12.62 -3.07 6.45
N ARG A 395 -11.51 -3.54 5.84
CA ARG A 395 -11.05 -4.93 5.98
C ARG A 395 -10.62 -5.24 7.40
N THR A 396 -9.91 -4.32 8.04
CA THR A 396 -9.47 -4.48 9.43
C THR A 396 -10.66 -4.60 10.38
N GLN A 397 -11.72 -3.82 10.16
CA GLN A 397 -12.97 -3.97 10.93
C GLN A 397 -13.64 -5.32 10.68
N SER A 398 -13.70 -5.77 9.43
CA SER A 398 -14.25 -7.08 9.08
C SER A 398 -13.44 -8.22 9.71
N PHE A 399 -12.12 -8.13 9.74
CA PHE A 399 -11.25 -9.13 10.36
C PHE A 399 -11.43 -9.18 11.88
N LYS A 400 -11.55 -8.02 12.54
CA LYS A 400 -11.89 -7.96 13.97
C LYS A 400 -13.23 -8.64 14.27
N PHE A 401 -14.24 -8.39 13.42
CA PHE A 401 -15.56 -9.02 13.57
C PHE A 401 -15.51 -10.55 13.38
N LEU A 402 -14.68 -11.03 12.44
CA LEU A 402 -14.50 -12.45 12.15
C LEU A 402 -13.47 -13.13 13.08
N GLU A 403 -12.82 -12.37 13.97
CA GLU A 403 -11.74 -12.84 14.85
C GLU A 403 -10.58 -13.47 14.05
N CYS A 404 -10.16 -12.82 12.97
CA CYS A 404 -9.12 -13.30 12.06
C CYS A 404 -8.01 -12.25 11.88
N ASP A 405 -6.80 -12.71 11.57
CA ASP A 405 -5.62 -11.83 11.40
C ASP A 405 -5.23 -11.57 9.94
N ASN A 406 -5.83 -12.30 9.00
CA ASN A 406 -5.51 -12.17 7.58
C ASN A 406 -6.69 -12.57 6.68
N ILE A 407 -6.60 -12.24 5.39
CA ILE A 407 -7.65 -12.47 4.39
C ILE A 407 -7.96 -13.98 4.19
N VAL A 408 -6.97 -14.85 4.28
CA VAL A 408 -7.15 -16.30 4.06
C VAL A 408 -8.03 -16.88 5.16
N ASP A 409 -7.70 -16.58 6.42
CA ASP A 409 -8.48 -17.03 7.58
C ASP A 409 -9.86 -16.40 7.59
N ALA A 410 -9.99 -15.12 7.23
CA ALA A 410 -11.26 -14.44 7.11
C ALA A 410 -12.17 -15.11 6.07
N ASN A 411 -11.64 -15.41 4.89
CA ASN A 411 -12.41 -16.10 3.84
C ASN A 411 -12.79 -17.54 4.23
N LYS A 412 -11.91 -18.24 4.96
CA LYS A 412 -12.22 -19.55 5.51
C LYS A 412 -13.38 -19.45 6.51
N ARG A 413 -13.31 -18.46 7.41
CA ARG A 413 -14.36 -18.22 8.44
C ARG A 413 -15.70 -17.84 7.82
N ILE A 414 -15.69 -17.01 6.75
CA ILE A 414 -16.91 -16.66 6.00
C ILE A 414 -17.57 -17.91 5.42
N LYS A 415 -16.77 -18.84 4.86
CA LYS A 415 -17.29 -20.11 4.32
C LYS A 415 -17.86 -21.01 5.43
N GLU A 416 -17.18 -21.13 6.57
CA GLU A 416 -17.60 -21.95 7.71
C GLU A 416 -18.93 -21.46 8.32
N LEU A 417 -19.08 -20.15 8.43
CA LEU A 417 -20.27 -19.53 9.02
C LEU A 417 -21.50 -19.58 8.09
N ASN A 418 -21.36 -20.07 6.85
CA ASN A 418 -22.41 -19.99 5.82
C ASN A 418 -23.04 -18.58 5.76
N ALA A 419 -22.27 -17.57 6.11
CA ALA A 419 -22.72 -16.19 6.14
C ALA A 419 -23.03 -15.75 4.71
N ASN A 420 -24.13 -15.04 4.50
CA ASN A 420 -24.44 -14.34 3.26
C ASN A 420 -23.43 -13.18 2.99
N MET A 421 -22.17 -13.39 3.35
CA MET A 421 -21.06 -12.45 3.12
C MET A 421 -20.28 -12.91 1.90
N GLU A 422 -19.95 -11.97 1.02
CA GLU A 422 -19.06 -12.24 -0.10
C GLU A 422 -17.62 -12.46 0.41
N LEU A 423 -16.91 -13.36 -0.27
CA LEU A 423 -15.48 -13.57 0.01
C LEU A 423 -14.69 -12.29 -0.29
N ILE A 424 -13.77 -11.98 0.58
CA ILE A 424 -12.89 -10.81 0.43
C ILE A 424 -11.89 -11.12 -0.68
N LYS A 425 -11.93 -10.33 -1.76
CA LYS A 425 -11.03 -10.50 -2.92
C LYS A 425 -9.73 -9.75 -2.71
N PRO A 426 -8.59 -10.30 -3.14
CA PRO A 426 -7.34 -9.56 -3.14
C PRO A 426 -7.39 -8.37 -4.11
N LEU A 427 -6.72 -7.28 -3.75
CA LEU A 427 -6.53 -6.09 -4.60
C LEU A 427 -5.07 -6.00 -5.05
N PHE A 428 -4.86 -5.45 -6.24
CA PHE A 428 -3.54 -5.31 -6.85
C PHE A 428 -3.32 -3.87 -7.29
N HIS A 429 -2.41 -3.17 -6.63
CA HIS A 429 -2.00 -1.81 -6.96
C HIS A 429 -0.60 -1.84 -7.57
N ILE A 430 -0.50 -1.70 -8.89
CA ILE A 430 0.75 -1.67 -9.66
C ILE A 430 1.10 -0.21 -9.90
N ILE A 431 2.12 0.30 -9.21
CA ILE A 431 2.46 1.72 -9.14
C ILE A 431 3.81 1.96 -9.80
N TYR A 432 3.82 2.63 -10.95
CA TYR A 432 5.04 3.16 -11.55
C TYR A 432 5.50 4.38 -10.76
N VAL A 433 6.54 4.19 -9.96
CA VAL A 433 7.13 5.25 -9.13
C VAL A 433 8.03 6.11 -10.00
N ASN A 434 7.70 7.40 -10.07
CA ASN A 434 8.53 8.39 -10.73
C ASN A 434 8.55 9.67 -9.89
N MET A 435 9.68 9.93 -9.23
CA MET A 435 9.84 11.06 -8.31
C MET A 435 9.71 12.43 -8.94
N GLN A 436 9.77 12.53 -10.27
CA GLN A 436 9.51 13.79 -10.97
C GLN A 436 8.04 14.20 -10.88
N PHE A 437 7.14 13.22 -10.74
CA PHE A 437 5.70 13.45 -10.67
C PHE A 437 5.13 13.32 -9.25
N PHE A 438 5.88 12.69 -8.33
CA PHE A 438 5.43 12.47 -6.95
C PHE A 438 5.84 13.66 -6.07
N ASN A 439 4.87 14.40 -5.56
CA ASN A 439 5.10 15.41 -4.53
C ASN A 439 5.32 14.75 -3.14
N GLN A 440 5.74 15.54 -2.16
CA GLN A 440 6.04 15.03 -0.82
C GLN A 440 4.81 14.39 -0.13
N THR A 441 3.62 14.93 -0.37
CA THR A 441 2.36 14.42 0.16
C THR A 441 2.06 13.02 -0.37
N LEU A 442 2.17 12.82 -1.69
CA LEU A 442 1.99 11.52 -2.32
C LEU A 442 2.99 10.48 -1.83
N LEU A 443 4.26 10.90 -1.64
CA LEU A 443 5.29 10.01 -1.10
C LEU A 443 4.99 9.58 0.34
N MET A 444 4.52 10.50 1.18
CA MET A 444 4.09 10.17 2.55
C MET A 444 2.91 9.19 2.53
N LYS A 445 1.86 9.46 1.74
CA LYS A 445 0.71 8.57 1.60
C LYS A 445 1.13 7.19 1.10
N LEU A 446 1.99 7.12 0.07
CA LEU A 446 2.49 5.86 -0.46
C LEU A 446 3.30 5.07 0.59
N SER A 447 4.21 5.75 1.29
CA SER A 447 5.02 5.13 2.36
C SER A 447 4.15 4.60 3.50
N TYR A 448 3.05 5.29 3.80
CA TYR A 448 2.08 4.85 4.79
C TYR A 448 1.28 3.64 4.29
N ALA A 449 0.78 3.66 3.04
CA ALA A 449 0.09 2.54 2.42
C ALA A 449 0.95 1.26 2.44
N ILE A 450 2.24 1.36 2.11
CA ILE A 450 3.20 0.25 2.14
C ILE A 450 3.27 -0.41 3.52
N LYS A 451 3.21 0.38 4.60
CA LYS A 451 3.29 -0.15 5.97
C LYS A 451 2.01 -0.84 6.43
N LEU A 452 0.86 -0.42 5.93
CA LEU A 452 -0.45 -0.90 6.40
C LEU A 452 -0.95 -2.15 5.67
N THR A 453 -0.72 -2.25 4.36
CA THR A 453 -1.45 -3.17 3.48
C THR A 453 -1.08 -4.64 3.59
N SER A 454 0.01 -4.99 4.28
CA SER A 454 0.36 -6.38 4.54
C SER A 454 -0.71 -7.05 5.42
N LYS A 455 -1.12 -8.28 5.07
CA LYS A 455 -2.11 -9.15 5.76
C LYS A 455 -3.58 -8.90 5.37
N VAL A 456 -3.97 -7.73 4.89
CA VAL A 456 -5.37 -7.44 4.55
C VAL A 456 -5.76 -7.83 3.11
N GLY A 457 -4.85 -8.49 2.37
CA GLY A 457 -5.09 -8.90 0.98
C GLY A 457 -5.02 -7.74 -0.01
N ILE A 458 -4.31 -6.66 0.31
CA ILE A 458 -4.00 -5.58 -0.61
C ILE A 458 -2.53 -5.72 -1.01
N ASN A 459 -2.29 -5.98 -2.30
CA ASN A 459 -0.95 -6.14 -2.86
C ASN A 459 -0.50 -4.82 -3.48
N ILE A 460 0.69 -4.37 -3.12
CA ILE A 460 1.31 -3.18 -3.72
C ILE A 460 2.56 -3.60 -4.48
N ILE A 461 2.54 -3.40 -5.79
CA ILE A 461 3.66 -3.67 -6.68
C ILE A 461 4.25 -2.33 -7.11
N LEU A 462 5.41 -2.00 -6.57
CA LEU A 462 6.15 -0.77 -6.87
C LEU A 462 7.09 -1.02 -8.04
N VAL A 463 6.97 -0.25 -9.11
CA VAL A 463 7.80 -0.38 -10.31
C VAL A 463 8.73 0.82 -10.42
N PHE A 464 10.02 0.59 -10.24
CA PHE A 464 11.06 1.62 -10.30
C PHE A 464 11.83 1.53 -11.62
N ARG A 465 11.75 2.59 -12.41
CA ARG A 465 12.49 2.74 -13.68
C ARG A 465 13.76 3.55 -13.51
N ASN A 466 13.85 4.30 -12.44
CA ASN A 466 14.97 5.16 -12.14
C ASN A 466 15.61 4.72 -10.82
N LYS A 467 16.92 4.51 -10.84
CA LYS A 467 17.73 4.13 -9.69
C LYS A 467 17.54 5.06 -8.48
N ASN A 468 17.44 6.36 -8.74
CA ASN A 468 17.29 7.36 -7.67
C ASN A 468 15.94 7.26 -6.97
N ASP A 469 14.92 6.74 -7.63
CA ASP A 469 13.58 6.63 -7.09
C ASP A 469 13.49 5.45 -6.11
N PHE A 470 14.13 4.32 -6.43
CA PHE A 470 14.23 3.17 -5.52
C PHE A 470 14.93 3.50 -4.20
N LEU A 471 15.95 4.38 -4.25
CA LEU A 471 16.71 4.77 -3.06
C LEU A 471 15.93 5.64 -2.07
N LYS A 472 14.82 6.26 -2.50
CA LYS A 472 14.06 7.24 -1.72
C LYS A 472 12.86 6.65 -0.97
N ILE A 473 12.40 5.46 -1.34
CA ILE A 473 11.29 4.77 -0.68
C ILE A 473 11.85 3.65 0.18
N ASP A 474 11.42 3.60 1.42
CA ASP A 474 11.75 2.52 2.33
C ASP A 474 10.90 1.28 1.99
N VAL A 475 11.53 0.33 1.30
CA VAL A 475 10.93 -0.94 0.88
C VAL A 475 11.41 -2.12 1.72
N VAL A 476 11.86 -1.86 2.95
CA VAL A 476 12.25 -2.89 3.90
C VAL A 476 11.09 -3.88 4.09
N ASN A 477 11.37 -5.17 4.03
CA ASN A 477 10.41 -6.27 4.07
C ASN A 477 9.58 -6.48 2.79
N SER A 478 9.90 -5.82 1.66
CA SER A 478 9.32 -6.18 0.36
C SER A 478 10.05 -7.35 -0.27
N GLU A 479 9.34 -8.13 -1.10
CA GLU A 479 9.99 -8.99 -2.08
C GLU A 479 10.56 -8.11 -3.19
N ILE A 480 11.83 -8.29 -3.56
CA ILE A 480 12.46 -7.47 -4.57
C ILE A 480 12.73 -8.31 -5.81
N ILE A 481 12.20 -7.85 -6.95
CA ILE A 481 12.43 -8.43 -8.27
C ILE A 481 13.33 -7.45 -9.03
N SER A 482 14.62 -7.78 -9.12
CA SER A 482 15.61 -6.91 -9.75
C SER A 482 16.02 -7.44 -11.11
N PHE A 483 15.75 -6.66 -12.13
CA PHE A 483 16.29 -6.84 -13.46
C PHE A 483 17.68 -6.18 -13.55
N TYR A 484 18.31 -6.31 -14.72
CA TYR A 484 19.58 -5.67 -14.99
C TYR A 484 19.53 -4.16 -14.63
N THR A 485 20.54 -3.71 -13.91
CA THR A 485 20.80 -2.30 -13.67
C THR A 485 22.28 -2.00 -13.91
N ALA A 486 22.59 -0.89 -14.57
CA ALA A 486 23.97 -0.41 -14.72
C ALA A 486 24.49 0.29 -13.44
N ASP A 487 23.60 0.56 -12.47
CA ASP A 487 23.94 1.26 -11.24
C ASP A 487 24.40 0.32 -10.14
N VAL A 488 25.71 0.33 -9.89
CA VAL A 488 26.33 -0.45 -8.81
C VAL A 488 25.78 -0.06 -7.44
N THR A 489 25.49 1.22 -7.20
CA THR A 489 24.98 1.69 -5.90
C THR A 489 23.65 1.05 -5.55
N SER A 490 22.72 0.98 -6.50
CA SER A 490 21.43 0.30 -6.32
C SER A 490 21.60 -1.20 -6.07
N SER A 491 22.48 -1.86 -6.85
CA SER A 491 22.77 -3.28 -6.66
C SER A 491 23.36 -3.57 -5.29
N VAL A 492 24.33 -2.79 -4.84
CA VAL A 492 24.96 -2.95 -3.51
C VAL A 492 23.96 -2.69 -2.40
N LYS A 493 23.07 -1.69 -2.53
CA LYS A 493 22.05 -1.41 -1.52
C LYS A 493 21.05 -2.57 -1.36
N ILE A 494 20.69 -3.23 -2.46
CA ILE A 494 19.71 -4.34 -2.44
C ILE A 494 20.36 -5.65 -2.01
N PHE A 495 21.51 -5.99 -2.62
CA PHE A 495 22.11 -7.32 -2.52
C PHE A 495 23.44 -7.36 -1.76
N GLY A 496 23.94 -6.22 -1.27
CA GLY A 496 25.28 -6.13 -0.68
C GLY A 496 26.44 -6.25 -1.67
N SER A 497 26.15 -6.39 -2.98
CA SER A 497 27.14 -6.59 -4.04
C SER A 497 26.63 -6.10 -5.40
N ASP A 498 27.49 -6.11 -6.41
CA ASP A 498 27.19 -5.65 -7.77
C ASP A 498 26.45 -6.68 -8.65
N ILE A 499 25.85 -7.72 -8.05
CA ILE A 499 25.30 -8.88 -8.79
C ILE A 499 24.22 -8.49 -9.80
N ALA A 500 23.37 -7.49 -9.51
CA ALA A 500 22.32 -7.06 -10.45
C ALA A 500 22.90 -6.38 -11.70
N CYS A 501 24.14 -5.84 -11.63
CA CYS A 501 24.84 -5.29 -12.79
C CYS A 501 25.38 -6.38 -13.73
N ARG A 502 25.43 -7.61 -13.27
CA ARG A 502 25.91 -8.77 -14.06
C ARG A 502 24.80 -9.49 -14.79
N LEU A 503 23.53 -9.18 -14.44
CA LEU A 503 22.35 -9.73 -15.11
C LEU A 503 22.36 -9.40 -16.60
N GLN A 504 21.72 -10.27 -17.36
CA GLN A 504 21.46 -10.03 -18.76
C GLN A 504 20.21 -9.16 -18.91
N LYS A 505 20.14 -8.42 -20.01
CA LYS A 505 18.88 -7.78 -20.40
C LYS A 505 17.89 -8.83 -20.89
N LYS A 506 16.62 -8.45 -21.11
CA LYS A 506 15.55 -9.29 -21.64
C LYS A 506 15.00 -10.35 -20.66
N GLY A 507 14.76 -9.93 -19.44
CA GLY A 507 13.99 -10.72 -18.47
C GLY A 507 14.80 -11.61 -17.54
N ASP A 508 16.12 -11.52 -17.59
CA ASP A 508 17.01 -12.11 -16.59
C ASP A 508 16.85 -11.37 -15.25
N VAL A 509 16.65 -12.08 -14.14
CA VAL A 509 16.16 -11.49 -12.90
C VAL A 509 16.76 -12.13 -11.65
N LEU A 510 17.00 -11.31 -10.64
CA LEU A 510 17.22 -11.75 -9.26
C LEU A 510 15.96 -11.49 -8.44
N VAL A 511 15.50 -12.48 -7.73
CA VAL A 511 14.39 -12.39 -6.77
C VAL A 511 14.94 -12.51 -5.37
N LEU A 512 14.79 -11.45 -4.58
CA LEU A 512 15.14 -11.42 -3.16
C LEU A 512 13.87 -11.57 -2.33
N ASN A 513 13.76 -12.67 -1.60
CA ASN A 513 12.65 -12.92 -0.67
C ASN A 513 13.24 -13.17 0.72
N GLY A 514 13.08 -12.20 1.62
CA GLY A 514 13.80 -12.20 2.88
C GLY A 514 15.31 -12.17 2.66
N ASN A 515 16.00 -13.22 3.09
CA ASN A 515 17.46 -13.36 2.93
C ASN A 515 17.87 -14.28 1.77
N THR A 516 16.91 -14.83 1.02
CA THR A 516 17.21 -15.75 -0.09
C THR A 516 17.21 -15.01 -1.41
N ILE A 517 18.28 -15.20 -2.19
CA ILE A 517 18.41 -14.67 -3.54
C ILE A 517 18.26 -15.84 -4.51
N SER A 518 17.29 -15.74 -5.40
CA SER A 518 17.07 -16.69 -6.50
C SER A 518 17.34 -16.01 -7.83
N HIS A 519 18.12 -16.65 -8.69
CA HIS A 519 18.36 -16.20 -10.05
C HIS A 519 17.46 -16.95 -11.02
N GLY A 520 16.81 -16.23 -11.94
CA GLY A 520 15.88 -16.86 -12.86
C GLY A 520 15.58 -16.02 -14.10
N GLN A 521 14.72 -16.56 -14.95
CA GLN A 521 14.21 -15.93 -16.16
C GLN A 521 12.72 -15.66 -16.01
N THR A 522 12.31 -14.40 -16.18
CA THR A 522 10.90 -14.00 -16.22
C THR A 522 10.25 -14.36 -17.57
N PRO A 523 8.93 -14.59 -17.59
CA PRO A 523 8.25 -14.95 -18.81
C PRO A 523 8.17 -13.78 -19.81
N TYR A 524 8.22 -14.14 -21.08
CA TYR A 524 7.97 -13.25 -22.20
C TYR A 524 6.53 -13.39 -22.69
N ILE A 525 5.91 -12.26 -22.97
CA ILE A 525 4.63 -12.17 -23.67
C ILE A 525 4.78 -11.19 -24.85
N SER A 526 4.29 -11.57 -26.02
CA SER A 526 4.23 -10.71 -27.18
C SER A 526 3.23 -9.56 -26.97
N ILE A 527 3.37 -8.47 -27.73
CA ILE A 527 2.40 -7.36 -27.68
C ILE A 527 1.04 -7.87 -28.16
N ASP A 528 1.01 -8.67 -29.22
CA ASP A 528 -0.21 -9.20 -29.83
C ASP A 528 -0.97 -10.14 -28.87
N ASP A 529 -0.25 -11.00 -28.11
CA ASP A 529 -0.87 -11.85 -27.09
C ASP A 529 -1.47 -11.04 -25.96
N PHE A 530 -0.73 -10.02 -25.50
CA PHE A 530 -1.21 -9.12 -24.47
C PHE A 530 -2.48 -8.38 -24.93
N GLU A 531 -2.50 -7.87 -26.17
CA GLU A 531 -3.68 -7.19 -26.72
C GLU A 531 -4.86 -8.14 -26.88
N ARG A 532 -4.63 -9.40 -27.32
CA ARG A 532 -5.69 -10.42 -27.36
C ARG A 532 -6.33 -10.65 -25.99
N ILE A 533 -5.53 -10.70 -24.91
CA ILE A 533 -6.03 -10.84 -23.54
C ILE A 533 -6.82 -9.61 -23.12
N ILE A 534 -6.27 -8.41 -23.32
CA ILE A 534 -6.91 -7.15 -22.91
C ILE A 534 -8.21 -6.90 -23.71
N ASN A 535 -8.31 -7.36 -24.93
CA ASN A 535 -9.54 -7.23 -25.74
C ASN A 535 -10.69 -8.12 -25.26
N GLN A 536 -10.43 -9.09 -24.35
CA GLN A 536 -11.48 -9.85 -23.68
C GLN A 536 -12.10 -9.10 -22.49
N LEU A 537 -11.49 -7.99 -22.05
CA LEU A 537 -12.00 -7.12 -20.97
C LEU A 537 -13.02 -6.10 -21.47
#